data_5ae81c2e79dfbb3f9c9b094c0cc16b00
#
_entry.id   5ae81c2e79dfbb3f9c9b094c0cc16b00
#
_cell.length_a   1.000
_cell.length_b   1.000
_cell.length_c   1.000
_cell.angle_alpha   90.00
_cell.angle_beta   90.00
_cell.angle_gamma   90.00
#
_symmetry.space_group_name_H-M   'P 1'
#
loop_
_entity.id
_entity.type
_entity.pdbx_description
1 polymer ?
#
loop_
_entity_poly.entity_id
_entity_poly.type
_entity_poly.pdbx_seq_one_letter_code
_entity_poly.pdbx_strand_id
1 'polypeptide(L)'
;VEFLAWLNVLNGHTMLLDDGKIRLVAIETNKTRIVARVEVGGKLSDRKGVSLPDSTLPFSALTPKDRSDLEAALDAGIDWVGLSFIQRPEDIADAKKVTRGRAAVMAKIEKPQAVYRLDEIMDVTDAVMVARGDLGVEMPLEKVPGIQKLITRNARRAGKPVVVATQMLESMITSPVPTR
;
A
#
# COMPACT_ATOMS: atom_id res chain seq x y z
N VAL A 1 -18.14 1.81 -13.72
CA VAL A 1 -17.69 0.48 -13.27
C VAL A 1 -18.39 0.17 -11.96
N GLU A 2 -19.31 -0.80 -11.95
CA GLU A 2 -20.19 -1.09 -10.80
C GLU A 2 -19.44 -1.41 -9.50
N PHE A 3 -18.29 -2.03 -9.59
CA PHE A 3 -17.49 -2.45 -8.42
C PHE A 3 -16.89 -1.26 -7.62
N LEU A 4 -16.65 -0.13 -8.25
CA LEU A 4 -15.99 1.02 -7.59
C LEU A 4 -16.94 1.84 -6.71
N ALA A 5 -18.24 1.70 -6.86
CA ALA A 5 -19.23 2.46 -6.08
C ALA A 5 -19.20 2.14 -4.57
N TRP A 6 -18.66 0.97 -4.18
CA TRP A 6 -18.52 0.54 -2.78
C TRP A 6 -17.24 1.05 -2.10
N LEU A 7 -16.37 1.74 -2.84
CA LEU A 7 -15.01 2.10 -2.42
C LEU A 7 -14.91 3.48 -1.76
N ASN A 8 -16.02 4.06 -1.31
CA ASN A 8 -16.06 5.41 -0.73
C ASN A 8 -15.45 6.50 -1.63
N VAL A 9 -15.59 6.35 -2.95
CA VAL A 9 -15.16 7.38 -3.90
C VAL A 9 -16.18 8.49 -3.93
N LEU A 10 -15.75 9.71 -3.64
CA LEU A 10 -16.56 10.92 -3.67
C LEU A 10 -16.24 11.77 -4.91
N ASN A 11 -17.13 12.71 -5.23
CA ASN A 11 -16.87 13.69 -6.29
C ASN A 11 -15.57 14.44 -6.00
N GLY A 12 -14.72 14.58 -7.02
CA GLY A 12 -13.40 15.18 -6.93
C GLY A 12 -12.28 14.19 -6.59
N HIS A 13 -12.59 12.97 -6.13
CA HIS A 13 -11.57 11.98 -5.84
C HIS A 13 -10.86 11.48 -7.10
N THR A 14 -9.57 11.27 -6.98
CA THR A 14 -8.70 10.70 -8.02
C THR A 14 -8.83 9.18 -8.06
N MET A 15 -8.85 8.63 -9.25
CA MET A 15 -8.72 7.20 -9.52
C MET A 15 -7.53 7.00 -10.47
N LEU A 16 -6.60 6.14 -10.08
CA LEU A 16 -5.42 5.81 -10.86
C LEU A 16 -5.52 4.37 -11.34
N LEU A 17 -5.36 4.15 -12.63
CA LEU A 17 -5.43 2.83 -13.25
C LEU A 17 -4.07 2.46 -13.83
N ASP A 18 -3.78 1.15 -13.85
CA ASP A 18 -2.54 0.60 -14.39
C ASP A 18 -1.28 1.30 -13.81
N ASP A 19 -1.17 1.28 -12.48
CA ASP A 19 -0.07 1.89 -11.72
C ASP A 19 0.11 3.39 -12.01
N GLY A 20 -1.00 4.10 -12.13
CA GLY A 20 -1.03 5.55 -12.33
C GLY A 20 -0.83 6.04 -13.77
N LYS A 21 -0.71 5.13 -14.75
CA LYS A 21 -0.58 5.50 -16.17
C LYS A 21 -1.83 6.20 -16.71
N ILE A 22 -2.99 5.88 -16.15
CA ILE A 22 -4.27 6.51 -16.50
C ILE A 22 -4.79 7.21 -15.25
N ARG A 23 -5.15 8.48 -15.38
CA ARG A 23 -5.70 9.28 -14.28
C ARG A 23 -7.11 9.73 -14.60
N LEU A 24 -8.01 9.47 -13.68
CA LEU A 24 -9.41 9.87 -13.74
C LEU A 24 -9.76 10.69 -12.50
N VAL A 25 -10.72 11.59 -12.62
CA VAL A 25 -11.34 12.31 -11.50
C VAL A 25 -12.83 12.05 -11.49
N ALA A 26 -13.37 11.59 -10.38
CA ALA A 26 -14.79 11.34 -10.20
C ALA A 26 -15.56 12.65 -10.24
N ILE A 27 -16.58 12.76 -11.13
CA ILE A 27 -17.44 13.94 -11.26
C ILE A 27 -18.87 13.66 -10.75
N GLU A 28 -19.29 12.42 -10.79
CA GLU A 28 -20.58 11.97 -10.25
C GLU A 28 -20.43 10.56 -9.67
N THR A 29 -20.90 10.36 -8.46
CA THR A 29 -20.85 9.06 -7.80
C THR A 29 -22.22 8.71 -7.21
N ASN A 30 -22.63 7.47 -7.36
CA ASN A 30 -23.80 6.90 -6.70
C ASN A 30 -23.50 5.44 -6.30
N LYS A 31 -24.50 4.74 -5.73
CA LYS A 31 -24.32 3.37 -5.20
C LYS A 31 -23.90 2.32 -6.24
N THR A 32 -24.09 2.59 -7.53
CA THR A 32 -23.86 1.60 -8.60
C THR A 32 -22.91 2.09 -9.70
N ARG A 33 -22.65 3.40 -9.75
CA ARG A 33 -21.89 3.98 -10.86
C ARG A 33 -21.02 5.15 -10.40
N ILE A 34 -19.81 5.23 -10.97
CA ILE A 34 -18.97 6.42 -10.93
C ILE A 34 -18.81 6.93 -12.36
N VAL A 35 -19.11 8.20 -12.57
CA VAL A 35 -18.79 8.92 -13.80
C VAL A 35 -17.53 9.72 -13.52
N ALA A 36 -16.54 9.58 -14.38
CA ALA A 36 -15.24 10.22 -14.18
C ALA A 36 -14.78 10.92 -15.45
N ARG A 37 -14.07 12.04 -15.25
CA ARG A 37 -13.33 12.73 -16.31
C ARG A 37 -11.95 12.12 -16.44
N VAL A 38 -11.53 11.81 -17.66
CA VAL A 38 -10.18 11.37 -17.97
C VAL A 38 -9.26 12.58 -18.01
N GLU A 39 -8.31 12.66 -17.10
CA GLU A 39 -7.26 13.70 -17.10
C GLU A 39 -6.01 13.24 -17.85
N VAL A 40 -5.61 11.99 -17.65
CA VAL A 40 -4.54 11.35 -18.41
C VAL A 40 -5.09 10.06 -18.97
N GLY A 41 -5.19 10.00 -20.29
CA GLY A 41 -5.68 8.82 -21.02
C GLY A 41 -4.57 7.84 -21.35
N GLY A 42 -4.97 6.62 -21.72
CA GLY A 42 -4.06 5.57 -22.13
C GLY A 42 -4.80 4.30 -22.56
N LYS A 43 -4.05 3.31 -23.01
CA LYS A 43 -4.62 2.00 -23.34
C LYS A 43 -4.95 1.25 -22.05
N LEU A 44 -6.22 1.00 -21.81
CA LEU A 44 -6.71 0.18 -20.70
C LEU A 44 -6.94 -1.26 -21.20
N SER A 45 -6.50 -2.22 -20.43
CA SER A 45 -6.76 -3.66 -20.66
C SER A 45 -7.37 -4.29 -19.42
N ASP A 46 -7.85 -5.53 -19.55
CA ASP A 46 -8.42 -6.26 -18.44
C ASP A 46 -7.40 -6.50 -17.30
N ARG A 47 -7.92 -6.70 -16.10
CA ARG A 47 -7.15 -7.08 -14.89
C ARG A 47 -6.10 -6.03 -14.48
N LYS A 48 -6.37 -4.76 -14.72
CA LYS A 48 -5.51 -3.67 -14.24
C LYS A 48 -5.89 -3.23 -12.83
N GLY A 49 -4.87 -2.92 -12.02
CA GLY A 49 -5.06 -2.37 -10.69
C GLY A 49 -5.72 -1.00 -10.71
N VAL A 50 -6.43 -0.71 -9.64
CA VAL A 50 -7.06 0.58 -9.37
C VAL A 50 -6.56 1.09 -8.04
N SER A 51 -5.93 2.25 -8.02
CA SER A 51 -5.49 2.95 -6.81
C SER A 51 -6.40 4.14 -6.54
N LEU A 52 -6.77 4.32 -5.28
CA LEU A 52 -7.69 5.35 -4.80
C LEU A 52 -7.02 6.16 -3.69
N PRO A 53 -6.14 7.11 -4.03
CA PRO A 53 -5.33 7.84 -3.05
C PRO A 53 -6.17 8.68 -2.07
N ASP A 54 -7.30 9.21 -2.54
CA ASP A 54 -8.17 10.10 -1.77
C ASP A 54 -9.23 9.34 -0.96
N SER A 55 -9.34 8.01 -1.12
CA SER A 55 -10.39 7.20 -0.51
C SER A 55 -9.83 6.23 0.53
N THR A 56 -10.44 6.20 1.72
CA THR A 56 -10.19 5.13 2.68
C THR A 56 -11.08 3.94 2.33
N LEU A 57 -10.46 2.81 2.05
CA LEU A 57 -11.17 1.60 1.68
C LEU A 57 -11.89 0.99 2.91
N PRO A 58 -13.16 0.57 2.76
CA PRO A 58 -13.96 0.06 3.88
C PRO A 58 -13.64 -1.38 4.28
N PHE A 59 -12.69 -2.02 3.61
CA PHE A 59 -12.33 -3.42 3.87
C PHE A 59 -11.06 -3.54 4.69
N SER A 60 -10.87 -4.72 5.29
CA SER A 60 -9.60 -5.16 5.86
C SER A 60 -8.55 -5.36 4.75
N ALA A 61 -7.28 -5.14 5.06
CA ALA A 61 -6.17 -5.47 4.18
C ALA A 61 -6.07 -6.99 3.88
N LEU A 62 -6.68 -7.84 4.73
CA LEU A 62 -6.76 -9.29 4.54
C LEU A 62 -8.13 -9.71 4.02
N THR A 63 -8.18 -10.19 2.78
CA THR A 63 -9.36 -10.86 2.23
C THR A 63 -9.55 -12.27 2.84
N PRO A 64 -10.72 -12.91 2.67
CA PRO A 64 -10.89 -14.31 3.08
C PRO A 64 -9.88 -15.27 2.42
N LYS A 65 -9.51 -15.02 1.16
CA LYS A 65 -8.47 -15.78 0.47
C LYS A 65 -7.10 -15.57 1.13
N ASP A 66 -6.73 -14.32 1.41
CA ASP A 66 -5.43 -14.00 2.04
C ASP A 66 -5.32 -14.67 3.42
N ARG A 67 -6.40 -14.78 4.17
CA ARG A 67 -6.42 -15.49 5.47
C ARG A 67 -6.13 -16.97 5.30
N SER A 68 -6.72 -17.62 4.29
CA SER A 68 -6.47 -19.03 3.98
C SER A 68 -5.03 -19.25 3.51
N ASP A 69 -4.54 -18.39 2.62
CA ASP A 69 -3.16 -18.46 2.12
C ASP A 69 -2.14 -18.22 3.26
N LEU A 70 -2.45 -17.28 4.17
CA LEU A 70 -1.61 -17.00 5.32
C LEU A 70 -1.52 -18.20 6.28
N GLU A 71 -2.64 -18.86 6.59
CA GLU A 71 -2.61 -20.08 7.41
C GLU A 71 -1.74 -21.18 6.79
N ALA A 72 -1.89 -21.41 5.47
CA ALA A 72 -1.06 -22.38 4.76
C ALA A 72 0.43 -22.02 4.79
N ALA A 73 0.76 -20.73 4.64
CA ALA A 73 2.13 -20.25 4.74
C ALA A 73 2.71 -20.41 6.16
N LEU A 74 1.90 -20.12 7.18
CA LEU A 74 2.29 -20.31 8.59
C LEU A 74 2.54 -21.79 8.92
N ASP A 75 1.76 -22.69 8.35
CA ASP A 75 1.96 -24.14 8.53
C ASP A 75 3.25 -24.63 7.82
N ALA A 76 3.67 -23.92 6.78
CA ALA A 76 4.97 -24.15 6.12
C ALA A 76 6.17 -23.55 6.90
N GLY A 77 5.93 -22.80 7.98
CA GLY A 77 6.98 -22.31 8.88
C GLY A 77 7.65 -21.02 8.43
N ILE A 78 6.89 -20.06 7.93
CA ILE A 78 7.43 -18.71 7.59
C ILE A 78 7.76 -17.91 8.85
N ASP A 79 8.78 -17.04 8.76
CA ASP A 79 9.22 -16.16 9.85
C ASP A 79 8.55 -14.78 9.80
N TRP A 80 8.23 -14.29 8.60
CA TRP A 80 7.72 -12.94 8.38
C TRP A 80 6.55 -12.92 7.41
N VAL A 81 5.59 -12.04 7.70
CA VAL A 81 4.48 -11.69 6.81
C VAL A 81 4.57 -10.22 6.44
N GLY A 82 4.70 -9.92 5.15
CA GLY A 82 4.57 -8.56 4.63
C GLY A 82 3.10 -8.24 4.29
N LEU A 83 2.46 -7.35 5.05
CA LEU A 83 1.07 -6.97 4.85
C LEU A 83 0.97 -5.74 3.96
N SER A 84 0.43 -5.93 2.73
CA SER A 84 0.25 -4.87 1.74
C SER A 84 -1.04 -4.08 1.96
N PHE A 85 -1.08 -2.88 1.39
CA PHE A 85 -2.25 -2.00 1.31
C PHE A 85 -2.89 -1.66 2.65
N ILE A 86 -2.12 -1.68 3.74
CA ILE A 86 -2.60 -1.26 5.04
C ILE A 86 -2.94 0.23 5.04
N GLN A 87 -3.96 0.59 5.79
CA GLN A 87 -4.41 1.98 5.95
C GLN A 87 -4.42 2.41 7.42
N ARG A 88 -4.47 1.44 8.34
CA ARG A 88 -4.74 1.67 9.76
C ARG A 88 -4.16 0.55 10.64
N PRO A 89 -3.95 0.81 11.95
CA PRO A 89 -3.38 -0.19 12.88
C PRO A 89 -4.26 -1.43 13.02
N GLU A 90 -5.58 -1.31 12.82
CA GLU A 90 -6.51 -2.44 12.87
C GLU A 90 -6.19 -3.51 11.83
N ASP A 91 -5.65 -3.12 10.67
CA ASP A 91 -5.23 -4.06 9.62
C ASP A 91 -4.09 -4.96 10.13
N ILE A 92 -3.14 -4.38 10.87
CA ILE A 92 -2.04 -5.13 11.51
C ILE A 92 -2.57 -6.03 12.62
N ALA A 93 -3.47 -5.51 13.46
CA ALA A 93 -4.07 -6.28 14.55
C ALA A 93 -4.82 -7.51 14.02
N ASP A 94 -5.51 -7.36 12.88
CA ASP A 94 -6.20 -8.48 12.23
C ASP A 94 -5.23 -9.53 11.69
N ALA A 95 -4.11 -9.13 11.09
CA ALA A 95 -3.06 -10.07 10.68
C ALA A 95 -2.46 -10.80 11.88
N LYS A 96 -2.19 -10.10 12.99
CA LYS A 96 -1.66 -10.69 14.22
C LYS A 96 -2.62 -11.70 14.87
N LYS A 97 -3.92 -11.52 14.74
CA LYS A 97 -4.92 -12.53 15.17
C LYS A 97 -4.78 -13.85 14.39
N VAL A 98 -4.40 -13.78 13.11
CA VAL A 98 -4.18 -14.96 12.27
C VAL A 98 -2.82 -15.58 12.57
N THR A 99 -1.76 -14.78 12.60
CA THR A 99 -0.41 -15.31 12.85
C THR A 99 -0.25 -15.94 14.23
N ARG A 100 -0.93 -15.44 15.26
CA ARG A 100 -0.88 -15.92 16.65
C ARG A 100 0.56 -16.07 17.16
N GLY A 101 1.47 -15.21 16.74
CA GLY A 101 2.88 -15.23 17.10
C GLY A 101 3.73 -16.26 16.36
N ARG A 102 3.17 -17.00 15.38
CA ARG A 102 3.94 -17.95 14.55
C ARG A 102 4.87 -17.24 13.56
N ALA A 103 4.53 -16.01 13.17
CA ALA A 103 5.35 -15.15 12.31
C ALA A 103 5.20 -13.69 12.73
N ALA A 104 6.25 -12.91 12.52
CA ALA A 104 6.23 -11.46 12.72
C ALA A 104 5.51 -10.75 11.55
N VAL A 105 4.87 -9.61 11.84
CA VAL A 105 4.10 -8.84 10.84
C VAL A 105 4.82 -7.55 10.48
N MET A 106 5.19 -7.42 9.21
CA MET A 106 5.79 -6.23 8.62
C MET A 106 4.72 -5.39 7.91
N ALA A 107 4.51 -4.17 8.36
CA ALA A 107 3.62 -3.21 7.73
C ALA A 107 4.26 -2.62 6.47
N LYS A 108 3.68 -2.85 5.29
CA LYS A 108 4.11 -2.20 4.05
C LYS A 108 3.40 -0.86 3.90
N ILE A 109 4.17 0.22 4.01
CA ILE A 109 3.64 1.59 3.89
C ILE A 109 3.58 1.93 2.40
N GLU A 110 2.39 1.82 1.83
CA GLU A 110 2.09 1.96 0.40
C GLU A 110 1.07 3.06 0.14
N LYS A 111 0.27 3.43 1.15
CA LYS A 111 -0.87 4.34 1.00
C LYS A 111 -0.70 5.62 1.82
N PRO A 112 -1.22 6.76 1.34
CA PRO A 112 -1.25 8.01 2.10
C PRO A 112 -1.87 7.85 3.50
N GLN A 113 -2.95 7.08 3.61
CA GLN A 113 -3.65 6.82 4.87
C GLN A 113 -2.73 6.18 5.93
N ALA A 114 -1.87 5.24 5.50
CA ALA A 114 -0.89 4.62 6.40
C ALA A 114 0.20 5.62 6.83
N VAL A 115 0.58 6.56 5.96
CA VAL A 115 1.53 7.64 6.32
C VAL A 115 0.93 8.57 7.36
N TYR A 116 -0.35 8.93 7.24
CA TYR A 116 -1.04 9.82 8.19
C TYR A 116 -1.22 9.18 9.57
N ARG A 117 -1.32 7.84 9.64
CA ARG A 117 -1.47 7.07 10.89
C ARG A 117 -0.19 6.29 11.25
N LEU A 118 0.96 6.78 10.80
CA LEU A 118 2.23 6.07 10.91
C LEU A 118 2.60 5.71 12.36
N ASP A 119 2.41 6.62 13.30
CA ASP A 119 2.77 6.39 14.70
C ASP A 119 1.92 5.28 15.31
N GLU A 120 0.60 5.27 15.06
CA GLU A 120 -0.31 4.23 15.52
C GLU A 120 0.03 2.85 14.90
N ILE A 121 0.38 2.83 13.61
CA ILE A 121 0.83 1.62 12.91
C ILE A 121 2.16 1.16 13.50
N MET A 122 3.07 2.10 13.78
CA MET A 122 4.37 1.81 14.36
C MET A 122 4.24 1.12 15.72
N ASP A 123 3.26 1.49 16.53
CA ASP A 123 3.06 0.90 17.86
C ASP A 123 2.70 -0.59 17.79
N VAL A 124 1.97 -1.03 16.78
CA VAL A 124 1.40 -2.38 16.69
C VAL A 124 2.12 -3.32 15.74
N THR A 125 2.94 -2.82 14.81
CA THR A 125 3.69 -3.66 13.86
C THR A 125 4.99 -4.19 14.45
N ASP A 126 5.56 -5.24 13.88
CA ASP A 126 6.88 -5.76 14.28
C ASP A 126 8.01 -5.16 13.46
N ALA A 127 7.74 -4.80 12.21
CA ALA A 127 8.65 -4.09 11.31
C ALA A 127 7.86 -3.26 10.31
N VAL A 128 8.54 -2.40 9.56
CA VAL A 128 7.93 -1.62 8.48
C VAL A 128 8.72 -1.74 7.18
N MET A 129 8.00 -1.60 6.06
CA MET A 129 8.60 -1.47 4.74
C MET A 129 8.16 -0.16 4.09
N VAL A 130 9.12 0.61 3.59
CA VAL A 130 8.85 1.73 2.70
C VAL A 130 8.74 1.19 1.28
N ALA A 131 7.52 0.94 0.82
CA ALA A 131 7.24 0.45 -0.54
C ALA A 131 7.17 1.64 -1.51
N ARG A 132 8.34 2.14 -1.93
CA ARG A 132 8.45 3.40 -2.68
C ARG A 132 7.72 3.39 -4.01
N GLY A 133 7.65 2.24 -4.68
CA GLY A 133 6.93 2.08 -5.93
C GLY A 133 5.45 2.40 -5.78
N ASP A 134 4.76 1.66 -4.90
CA ASP A 134 3.33 1.82 -4.68
C ASP A 134 3.00 3.19 -4.05
N LEU A 135 3.85 3.64 -3.12
CA LEU A 135 3.69 4.95 -2.50
C LEU A 135 3.80 6.09 -3.53
N GLY A 136 4.71 5.94 -4.53
CA GLY A 136 4.88 6.90 -5.62
C GLY A 136 3.77 6.87 -6.67
N VAL A 137 2.95 5.82 -6.70
CA VAL A 137 1.70 5.80 -7.49
C VAL A 137 0.62 6.63 -6.80
N GLU A 138 0.48 6.49 -5.49
CA GLU A 138 -0.61 7.11 -4.72
C GLU A 138 -0.28 8.50 -4.16
N MET A 139 0.98 8.94 -4.24
CA MET A 139 1.43 10.25 -3.74
C MET A 139 2.31 10.96 -4.78
N PRO A 140 2.42 12.30 -4.73
CA PRO A 140 3.39 13.02 -5.55
C PRO A 140 4.80 12.50 -5.34
N LEU A 141 5.50 12.17 -6.42
CA LEU A 141 6.82 11.52 -6.39
C LEU A 141 7.84 12.31 -5.58
N GLU A 142 7.79 13.64 -5.65
CA GLU A 142 8.68 14.54 -4.91
C GLU A 142 8.51 14.45 -3.38
N LYS A 143 7.39 13.90 -2.88
CA LYS A 143 7.15 13.69 -1.45
C LYS A 143 7.75 12.38 -0.94
N VAL A 144 7.93 11.39 -1.81
CA VAL A 144 8.38 10.04 -1.42
C VAL A 144 9.72 10.04 -0.66
N PRO A 145 10.77 10.79 -1.06
CA PRO A 145 12.02 10.85 -0.30
C PRO A 145 11.84 11.39 1.12
N GLY A 146 10.99 12.41 1.30
CA GLY A 146 10.68 12.98 2.62
C GLY A 146 9.95 11.98 3.52
N ILE A 147 8.98 11.26 2.96
CA ILE A 147 8.21 10.23 3.65
C ILE A 147 9.11 9.03 4.01
N GLN A 148 9.98 8.60 3.11
CA GLN A 148 10.98 7.57 3.43
C GLN A 148 11.82 7.97 4.66
N LYS A 149 12.32 9.20 4.71
CA LYS A 149 13.07 9.71 5.88
C LYS A 149 12.23 9.74 7.15
N LEU A 150 10.95 10.09 7.05
CA LEU A 150 10.02 10.07 8.17
C LEU A 150 9.85 8.66 8.71
N ILE A 151 9.50 7.70 7.86
CA ILE A 151 9.26 6.29 8.23
C ILE A 151 10.53 5.69 8.86
N THR A 152 11.69 5.85 8.21
CA THR A 152 12.95 5.29 8.72
C THR A 152 13.35 5.90 10.06
N ARG A 153 13.12 7.18 10.27
CA ARG A 153 13.38 7.85 11.55
C ARG A 153 12.46 7.33 12.66
N ASN A 154 11.16 7.18 12.38
CA ASN A 154 10.18 6.70 13.35
C ASN A 154 10.46 5.23 13.71
N ALA A 155 10.77 4.38 12.71
CA ALA A 155 11.14 2.99 12.96
C ALA A 155 12.39 2.88 13.88
N ARG A 156 13.43 3.67 13.60
CA ARG A 156 14.64 3.72 14.45
C ARG A 156 14.33 4.16 15.89
N ARG A 157 13.47 5.17 16.08
CA ARG A 157 13.05 5.62 17.41
C ARG A 157 12.27 4.56 18.16
N ALA A 158 11.43 3.80 17.45
CA ALA A 158 10.64 2.70 17.99
C ALA A 158 11.45 1.40 18.17
N GLY A 159 12.73 1.36 17.76
CA GLY A 159 13.56 0.15 17.80
C GLY A 159 13.10 -0.95 16.88
N LYS A 160 12.43 -0.61 15.76
CA LYS A 160 11.84 -1.58 14.82
C LYS A 160 12.63 -1.67 13.52
N PRO A 161 12.78 -2.87 12.94
CA PRO A 161 13.40 -3.04 11.62
C PRO A 161 12.65 -2.25 10.55
N VAL A 162 13.40 -1.68 9.61
CA VAL A 162 12.84 -0.99 8.45
C VAL A 162 13.50 -1.47 7.16
N VAL A 163 12.68 -1.87 6.20
CA VAL A 163 13.09 -2.24 4.84
C VAL A 163 12.75 -1.10 3.91
N VAL A 164 13.68 -0.68 3.08
CA VAL A 164 13.44 0.26 1.97
C VAL A 164 13.44 -0.53 0.68
N ALA A 165 12.31 -0.53 -0.03
CA ALA A 165 12.08 -1.36 -1.20
C ALA A 165 11.88 -0.54 -2.48
N THR A 166 11.99 -1.24 -3.60
CA THR A 166 11.80 -0.79 -4.99
C THR A 166 12.97 0.03 -5.54
N GLN A 167 13.52 -0.44 -6.66
CA GLN A 167 14.59 0.22 -7.44
C GLN A 167 15.80 0.63 -6.58
N MET A 168 16.28 -0.29 -5.77
CA MET A 168 17.48 -0.11 -4.98
C MET A 168 18.68 -0.62 -5.77
N LEU A 169 19.72 0.23 -5.89
CA LEU A 169 20.98 -0.13 -6.54
C LEU A 169 20.81 -0.65 -7.98
N GLU A 170 19.85 -0.09 -8.72
CA GLU A 170 19.47 -0.55 -10.06
C GLU A 170 20.66 -0.58 -11.03
N SER A 171 21.60 0.39 -10.92
CA SER A 171 22.82 0.41 -11.71
C SER A 171 23.71 -0.82 -11.50
N MET A 172 23.60 -1.50 -10.36
CA MET A 172 24.37 -2.70 -10.05
C MET A 172 23.88 -3.97 -10.76
N ILE A 173 22.79 -3.91 -11.52
CA ILE A 173 22.40 -4.99 -12.44
C ILE A 173 23.47 -5.18 -13.52
N THR A 174 24.10 -4.08 -13.96
CA THR A 174 25.10 -4.07 -15.05
C THR A 174 26.47 -3.58 -14.63
N SER A 175 26.62 -3.03 -13.41
CA SER A 175 27.86 -2.45 -12.90
C SER A 175 28.21 -3.04 -11.52
N PRO A 176 29.49 -3.33 -11.22
CA PRO A 176 29.88 -3.84 -9.91
C PRO A 176 29.79 -2.80 -8.77
N VAL A 177 29.55 -1.52 -9.10
CA VAL A 177 29.40 -0.43 -8.14
C VAL A 177 28.15 0.40 -8.42
N PRO A 178 27.51 0.95 -7.38
CA PRO A 178 26.34 1.82 -7.56
C PRO A 178 26.73 3.16 -8.18
N THR A 179 25.77 3.81 -8.84
CA THR A 179 25.90 5.23 -9.21
C THR A 179 25.90 6.12 -7.96
N ARG A 180 26.52 7.27 -8.10
CA ARG A 180 26.59 8.30 -7.05
C ARG A 180 25.25 9.01 -6.88
#